data_137c8306e90b2d16d5315687fdf929ba
#
_entry.id   137c8306e90b2d16d5315687fdf929ba
#
_cell.length_a   1.000
_cell.length_b   1.000
_cell.length_c   1.000
_cell.angle_alpha   90.00
_cell.angle_beta   90.00
_cell.angle_gamma   90.00
#
_symmetry.space_group_name_H-M   'P 1'
#
loop_
_entity.id
_entity.type
_entity.pdbx_description
1 polymer ?
#
loop_
_entity_poly.entity_id
_entity_poly.type
_entity_poly.pdbx_seq_one_letter_code
_entity_poly.pdbx_strand_id
1 'polypeptide(L)' 'MAKHISVKGVVQGVGFRPFVYGLATRLDLHGWVCNTSGGVEILVDGQSSSLEKFIQSLSLEKPPLAKIDSILARSAS' A
#
# COMPACT_ATOMS: atom_id res chain seq x y z
N MET A 1 2.58 1.34 15.74
CA MET A 1 2.16 0.05 15.13
C MET A 1 2.56 0.04 13.67
N ALA A 2 3.04 -1.07 13.18
CA ALA A 2 3.48 -1.20 11.79
C ALA A 2 2.82 -2.37 11.11
N LYS A 3 2.58 -2.23 9.80
CA LYS A 3 2.04 -3.29 8.96
C LYS A 3 2.94 -3.48 7.74
N HIS A 4 3.16 -4.72 7.39
CA HIS A 4 3.82 -5.09 6.14
C HIS A 4 2.74 -5.58 5.19
N ILE A 5 2.67 -4.98 4.00
CA ILE A 5 1.59 -5.24 3.05
C ILE A 5 2.20 -5.68 1.73
N SER A 6 1.78 -6.84 1.25
CA SER A 6 2.17 -7.36 -0.06
C SER A 6 1.00 -7.19 -1.01
N VAL A 7 1.21 -6.47 -2.10
CA VAL A 7 0.19 -6.24 -3.13
C VAL A 7 0.64 -6.95 -4.40
N LYS A 8 -0.18 -7.85 -4.91
CA LYS A 8 0.08 -8.59 -6.14
C LYS A 8 -0.89 -8.14 -7.22
N GLY A 9 -0.42 -8.12 -8.46
CA GLY A 9 -1.23 -7.76 -9.60
C GLY A 9 -0.49 -6.86 -10.58
N VAL A 10 -1.24 -6.13 -11.42
CA VAL A 10 -0.70 -5.16 -12.36
C VAL A 10 -0.60 -3.83 -11.62
N VAL A 11 0.50 -3.64 -10.90
CA VAL A 11 0.71 -2.46 -10.04
C VAL A 11 2.03 -1.76 -10.33
N GLN A 12 2.80 -2.22 -11.31
CA GLN A 12 4.03 -1.55 -11.72
C GLN A 12 3.79 -0.83 -13.05
N GLY A 13 4.37 0.37 -13.19
CA GLY A 13 4.23 1.15 -14.41
C GLY A 13 2.86 1.80 -14.59
N VAL A 14 2.03 1.84 -13.57
CA VAL A 14 0.66 2.38 -13.61
C VAL A 14 0.43 3.48 -12.58
N GLY A 15 1.51 4.02 -12.00
CA GLY A 15 1.40 5.09 -11.01
C GLY A 15 1.08 4.62 -9.61
N PHE A 16 1.26 3.34 -9.32
CA PHE A 16 0.88 2.77 -8.03
C PHE A 16 1.76 3.27 -6.87
N ARG A 17 3.09 3.34 -7.06
CA ARG A 17 3.97 3.81 -5.98
C ARG A 17 3.72 5.28 -5.60
N PRO A 18 3.57 6.23 -6.56
CA PRO A 18 3.17 7.58 -6.20
C PRO A 18 1.82 7.64 -5.48
N PHE A 19 0.87 6.80 -5.88
CA PHE A 19 -0.42 6.68 -5.22
C PHE A 19 -0.24 6.23 -3.76
N VAL A 20 0.55 5.20 -3.52
CA VAL A 20 0.83 4.69 -2.17
C VAL A 20 1.49 5.77 -1.32
N TYR A 21 2.48 6.48 -1.88
CA TYR A 21 3.16 7.55 -1.18
C TYR A 21 2.18 8.66 -0.77
N GLY A 22 1.35 9.10 -1.70
CA GLY A 22 0.37 10.15 -1.44
C GLY A 22 -0.65 9.73 -0.39
N LEU A 23 -1.11 8.48 -0.45
CA LEU A 23 -2.07 7.93 0.50
C LEU A 23 -1.47 7.87 1.90
N ALA A 24 -0.24 7.38 2.02
CA ALA A 24 0.44 7.32 3.32
C ALA A 24 0.66 8.71 3.90
N THR A 25 1.07 9.67 3.07
CA THR A 25 1.27 11.05 3.50
C THR A 25 -0.04 11.66 4.01
N ARG A 26 -1.13 11.45 3.28
CA ARG A 26 -2.45 11.96 3.67
C ARG A 26 -2.90 11.40 5.02
N LEU A 27 -2.55 10.16 5.31
CA LEU A 27 -2.93 9.48 6.55
C LEU A 27 -1.86 9.54 7.64
N ASP A 28 -0.80 10.33 7.40
CA ASP A 28 0.30 10.52 8.36
C ASP A 28 0.97 9.20 8.74
N LEU A 29 1.22 8.37 7.74
CA LEU A 29 1.93 7.10 7.89
C LEU A 29 3.34 7.22 7.34
N HIS A 30 4.27 6.52 7.95
CA HIS A 30 5.68 6.51 7.55
C HIS A 30 6.12 5.11 7.19
N GLY A 31 7.10 5.00 6.32
CA GLY A 31 7.63 3.70 5.91
C GLY A 31 8.22 3.77 4.52
N TRP A 32 8.04 2.68 3.77
CA TRP A 32 8.60 2.61 2.42
C TRP A 32 7.71 1.75 1.53
N VAL A 33 7.92 1.91 0.23
CA VAL A 33 7.26 1.12 -0.81
C VAL A 33 8.30 0.75 -1.86
N CYS A 34 8.31 -0.49 -2.31
CA CYS A 34 9.21 -0.92 -3.36
C CYS A 34 8.56 -1.94 -4.28
N ASN A 35 9.01 -1.98 -5.53
CA ASN A 35 8.59 -2.98 -6.49
C ASN A 35 9.25 -4.31 -6.17
N THR A 36 8.52 -5.39 -6.42
CA THR A 36 9.05 -6.75 -6.34
C THR A 36 8.60 -7.51 -7.57
N SER A 37 9.04 -8.75 -7.69
CA SER A 37 8.57 -9.62 -8.76
C SER A 37 7.06 -9.86 -8.60
N GLY A 38 6.28 -9.36 -9.53
CA GLY A 38 4.83 -9.56 -9.55
C GLY A 38 4.02 -8.64 -8.66
N GLY A 39 4.63 -7.63 -8.03
CA GLY A 39 3.86 -6.74 -7.19
C GLY A 39 4.66 -5.64 -6.52
N VAL A 40 4.17 -5.22 -5.37
CA VAL A 40 4.72 -4.14 -4.56
C VAL A 40 4.70 -4.55 -3.10
N GLU A 41 5.77 -4.24 -2.38
CA GLU A 41 5.85 -4.43 -0.93
C GLU A 41 5.83 -3.06 -0.26
N ILE A 42 5.07 -2.97 0.83
CA ILE A 42 4.86 -1.71 1.55
C ILE A 42 5.07 -1.98 3.04
N LEU A 43 5.84 -1.11 3.68
CA LEU A 43 5.88 -1.06 5.14
C LEU A 43 5.31 0.29 5.56
N VAL A 44 4.33 0.30 6.45
CA VAL A 44 3.73 1.52 6.97
C VAL A 44 3.62 1.43 8.48
N ASP A 45 3.88 2.56 9.14
CA ASP A 45 3.83 2.69 10.59
C ASP A 45 3.01 3.92 10.95
N GLY A 46 2.14 3.79 11.94
CA GLY A 46 1.31 4.88 12.42
C GLY A 46 0.18 4.36 13.30
N GLN A 47 -0.86 5.18 13.44
CA GLN A 47 -2.02 4.82 14.25
C GLN A 47 -2.83 3.72 13.58
N SER A 48 -3.41 2.84 14.40
CA SER A 48 -4.14 1.70 13.84
C SER A 48 -5.35 2.09 13.00
N SER A 49 -6.05 3.17 13.36
CA SER A 49 -7.17 3.66 12.55
C SER A 49 -6.70 4.14 11.17
N SER A 50 -5.54 4.79 11.11
CA SER A 50 -4.95 5.24 9.84
C SER A 50 -4.50 4.06 9.00
N LEU A 51 -3.93 3.04 9.64
CA LEU A 51 -3.51 1.82 8.93
C LEU A 51 -4.69 1.10 8.31
N GLU A 52 -5.82 1.01 9.02
CA GLU A 52 -7.04 0.40 8.47
C GLU A 52 -7.55 1.16 7.25
N LYS A 53 -7.60 2.49 7.33
CA LYS A 53 -8.01 3.32 6.20
C LYS A 53 -7.07 3.14 5.02
N PHE A 54 -5.77 3.08 5.28
CA PHE A 54 -4.76 2.90 4.26
C PHE A 54 -5.01 1.60 3.48
N ILE A 55 -5.19 0.49 4.20
CA ILE A 55 -5.41 -0.81 3.57
C ILE A 55 -6.69 -0.82 2.73
N GLN A 56 -7.78 -0.26 3.25
CA GLN A 56 -9.03 -0.17 2.51
C GLN A 56 -8.89 0.70 1.27
N SER A 57 -8.18 1.82 1.38
CA SER A 57 -8.02 2.77 0.28
C SER A 57 -7.12 2.25 -0.83
N LEU A 58 -6.23 1.30 -0.54
CA LEU A 58 -5.42 0.68 -1.59
C LEU A 58 -6.29 0.09 -2.69
N SER A 59 -7.41 -0.53 -2.33
CA SER A 59 -8.34 -1.08 -3.32
C SER A 59 -9.35 -0.06 -3.83
N LEU A 60 -9.87 0.78 -2.92
CA LEU A 60 -10.97 1.69 -3.26
C LEU A 60 -10.52 2.86 -4.11
N GLU A 61 -9.29 3.34 -3.94
CA GLU A 61 -8.79 4.54 -4.61
C GLU A 61 -7.63 4.28 -5.56
N LYS A 62 -7.40 3.03 -5.91
CA LYS A 62 -6.26 2.67 -6.77
C LYS A 62 -6.29 3.41 -8.10
N PRO A 63 -5.12 3.65 -8.73
CA PRO A 63 -5.08 4.23 -10.08
C PRO A 63 -5.89 3.39 -11.06
N PRO A 64 -6.53 4.02 -12.06
CA PRO A 64 -7.42 3.31 -12.98
C PRO A 64 -6.78 2.14 -13.73
N LEU A 65 -5.49 2.26 -14.04
CA LEU A 65 -4.78 1.21 -14.79
C LEU A 65 -4.24 0.10 -13.89
N ALA A 66 -4.30 0.28 -12.58
CA ALA A 66 -3.84 -0.75 -11.65
C ALA A 66 -4.89 -1.84 -11.51
N LYS A 67 -4.41 -3.09 -11.43
CA LYS A 67 -5.28 -4.23 -11.16
C LYS A 67 -4.68 -4.98 -9.98
N ILE A 68 -5.42 -5.07 -8.89
CA ILE A 68 -4.97 -5.73 -7.68
C ILE A 68 -5.59 -7.12 -7.62
N ASP A 69 -4.74 -8.14 -7.62
CA ASP A 69 -5.19 -9.54 -7.51
C ASP A 69 -5.30 -9.95 -6.05
N SER A 70 -4.37 -9.50 -5.20
CA SER A 70 -4.42 -9.82 -3.78
C SER A 70 -3.69 -8.75 -2.97
N ILE A 71 -4.15 -8.57 -1.73
CA ILE A 71 -3.49 -7.75 -0.72
C ILE A 71 -3.36 -8.61 0.52
N LEU A 72 -2.14 -8.78 0.99
CA LEU A 72 -1.87 -9.50 2.23
C LEU A 72 -1.20 -8.54 3.21
N ALA A 73 -1.87 -8.27 4.31
CA ALA A 73 -1.35 -7.39 5.35
C ALA A 73 -1.07 -8.18 6.61
N ARG A 74 0.07 -7.93 7.24
CA ARG A 74 0.44 -8.58 8.48
C ARG A 74 1.15 -7.60 9.40
N SER A 75 1.09 -7.87 10.70
CA SER A 75 1.77 -7.04 11.67
C SER A 75 3.27 -7.14 11.48
N ALA A 76 3.95 -6.01 11.59
CA ALA A 76 5.40 -5.90 11.57
C ALA A 76 5.84 -5.21 12.84
N SER A 77 6.83 -5.73 13.49
CA SER A 77 7.33 -5.14 14.74
C SER A 77 8.72 -4.59 14.56
#